data_6828c2f7ddbedbd27e62185836c15cab
#
_entry.id   6828c2f7ddbedbd27e62185836c15cab
#
_cell.length_a   1.000
_cell.length_b   1.000
_cell.length_c   1.000
_cell.angle_alpha   90.00
_cell.angle_beta   90.00
_cell.angle_gamma   90.00
#
_symmetry.space_group_name_H-M   'P 1'
#
loop_
_entity.id
_entity.type
_entity.pdbx_description
1 polymer ?
#
loop_
_entity_poly.entity_id
_entity_poly.type
_entity_poly.pdbx_seq_one_letter_code
_entity_poly.pdbx_strand_id
1 'polypeptide(L)'
;MLTALNNTPEGALLLPSGNYTQWDLVPMAQPPPGTTPDKFPQKPQHTVFFTNLGMVGMNVGLDVRVIDQIGLANPLAQHTERLKHGRIGHDKNLFPDWVIADGPWVKVYPGIPGYLDAQWVAEAVSALQCPDTRAVLASVRAPMTPHRFLSNALHSFQFTGYRIDRVPRYELARCGLPVPEEAPPPPRE
;
A
#
# COMPACT_ATOMS: atom_id res chain seq x y z
N MET A 1 -20.00 -4.71 -3.42
CA MET A 1 -18.94 -3.69 -3.53
C MET A 1 -19.50 -2.27 -3.57
N LEU A 2 -20.30 -1.87 -4.54
CA LEU A 2 -20.87 -0.50 -4.63
C LEU A 2 -21.65 -0.09 -3.37
N THR A 3 -22.47 -0.98 -2.82
CA THR A 3 -23.21 -0.73 -1.57
C THR A 3 -22.27 -0.54 -0.37
N ALA A 4 -21.14 -1.25 -0.34
CA ALA A 4 -20.13 -1.07 0.69
C ALA A 4 -19.45 0.30 0.56
N LEU A 5 -19.10 0.75 -0.65
CA LEU A 5 -18.51 2.07 -0.88
C LEU A 5 -19.43 3.22 -0.44
N ASN A 6 -20.72 3.13 -0.74
CA ASN A 6 -21.68 4.19 -0.42
C ASN A 6 -21.92 4.36 1.08
N ASN A 7 -21.62 3.36 1.89
CA ASN A 7 -21.85 3.36 3.34
C ASN A 7 -20.54 3.50 4.14
N THR A 8 -19.40 3.73 3.48
CA THR A 8 -18.11 3.82 4.16
C THR A 8 -17.75 5.28 4.47
N PRO A 9 -17.05 5.54 5.58
CA PRO A 9 -16.48 6.86 5.85
C PRO A 9 -15.55 7.31 4.71
N GLU A 10 -15.54 8.60 4.42
CA GLU A 10 -14.63 9.17 3.43
C GLU A 10 -13.18 8.80 3.74
N GLY A 11 -12.43 8.44 2.70
CA GLY A 11 -11.02 8.10 2.81
C GLY A 11 -10.69 6.70 3.30
N ALA A 12 -11.68 5.86 3.62
CA ALA A 12 -11.45 4.50 4.06
C ALA A 12 -10.88 3.60 2.94
N LEU A 13 -10.13 2.57 3.36
CA LEU A 13 -9.65 1.50 2.50
C LEU A 13 -10.57 0.29 2.61
N LEU A 14 -11.01 -0.22 1.48
CA LEU A 14 -11.74 -1.49 1.37
C LEU A 14 -10.79 -2.60 0.95
N LEU A 15 -10.73 -3.64 1.78
CA LEU A 15 -9.99 -4.87 1.53
C LEU A 15 -10.96 -6.03 1.31
N PRO A 16 -10.71 -6.93 0.36
CA PRO A 16 -11.46 -8.17 0.30
C PRO A 16 -11.07 -9.07 1.47
N SER A 17 -12.05 -9.71 2.11
CA SER A 17 -11.78 -10.78 3.07
C SER A 17 -11.02 -11.94 2.40
N GLY A 18 -10.37 -12.78 3.19
CA GLY A 18 -9.49 -13.84 2.68
C GLY A 18 -10.14 -14.81 1.67
N ASN A 19 -11.46 -14.94 1.68
CA ASN A 19 -12.24 -15.74 0.72
C ASN A 19 -12.97 -14.91 -0.33
N TYR A 20 -12.74 -13.61 -0.41
CA TYR A 20 -13.37 -12.66 -1.33
C TYR A 20 -14.90 -12.55 -1.22
N THR A 21 -15.50 -13.02 -0.16
CA THR A 21 -16.96 -13.00 0.03
C THR A 21 -17.46 -11.74 0.73
N GLN A 22 -16.57 -11.07 1.47
CA GLN A 22 -16.88 -9.87 2.25
C GLN A 22 -15.84 -8.80 2.00
N TRP A 23 -16.16 -7.58 2.39
CA TRP A 23 -15.26 -6.44 2.34
C TRP A 23 -15.03 -5.92 3.75
N ASP A 24 -13.76 -5.88 4.13
CA ASP A 24 -13.34 -5.31 5.39
C ASP A 24 -12.92 -3.85 5.18
N LEU A 25 -13.16 -3.05 6.19
CA LEU A 25 -12.92 -1.62 6.15
C LEU A 25 -11.76 -1.27 7.08
N VAL A 26 -10.78 -0.57 6.52
CA VAL A 26 -9.72 0.08 7.31
C VAL A 26 -9.99 1.58 7.31
N PRO A 27 -10.31 2.18 8.47
CA PRO A 27 -10.61 3.60 8.53
C PRO A 27 -9.37 4.45 8.31
N MET A 28 -9.58 5.67 7.85
CA MET A 28 -8.53 6.67 7.77
C MET A 28 -8.00 6.99 9.17
N ALA A 29 -6.68 7.08 9.32
CA ALA A 29 -6.08 7.53 10.55
C ALA A 29 -6.43 9.00 10.79
N GLN A 30 -6.77 9.34 12.03
CA GLN A 30 -6.96 10.74 12.39
C GLN A 30 -5.60 11.47 12.38
N PRO A 31 -5.58 12.71 11.86
CA PRO A 31 -4.37 13.51 11.92
C PRO A 31 -3.96 13.74 13.37
N PRO A 32 -2.65 13.78 13.66
CA PRO A 32 -2.18 14.18 14.97
C PRO A 32 -2.75 15.54 15.38
N PRO A 33 -3.09 15.75 16.65
CA PRO A 33 -3.55 17.04 17.13
C PRO A 33 -2.59 18.17 16.73
N GLY A 34 -3.12 19.27 16.19
CA GLY A 34 -2.31 20.41 15.73
C GLY A 34 -1.77 20.33 14.31
N THR A 35 -2.11 19.28 13.56
CA THR A 35 -1.78 19.22 12.13
C THR A 35 -2.72 20.14 11.33
N THR A 36 -2.14 21.05 10.54
CA THR A 36 -2.96 21.91 9.67
C THR A 36 -3.48 21.15 8.46
N PRO A 37 -4.71 21.42 7.99
CA PRO A 37 -5.32 20.75 6.84
C PRO A 37 -4.45 20.73 5.57
N ASP A 38 -3.64 21.78 5.37
CA ASP A 38 -2.77 21.93 4.19
C ASP A 38 -1.65 20.88 4.11
N LYS A 39 -1.35 20.16 5.21
CA LYS A 39 -0.36 19.08 5.25
C LYS A 39 -0.94 17.71 4.99
N PHE A 40 -2.26 17.58 4.92
CA PHE A 40 -2.88 16.32 4.51
C PHE A 40 -2.93 16.23 3.00
N PRO A 41 -2.55 15.09 2.44
CA PRO A 41 -2.73 14.89 1.02
C PRO A 41 -4.23 14.92 0.73
N GLN A 42 -4.61 15.81 -0.16
CA GLN A 42 -5.81 15.85 -0.97
C GLN A 42 -7.12 15.27 -0.35
N LYS A 43 -8.26 15.75 -0.82
CA LYS A 43 -9.61 15.27 -0.49
C LYS A 43 -9.62 13.75 -0.20
N PRO A 44 -10.14 13.32 0.97
CA PRO A 44 -10.20 11.91 1.32
C PRO A 44 -10.87 11.12 0.20
N GLN A 45 -10.14 10.18 -0.37
CA GLN A 45 -10.59 9.39 -1.50
C GLN A 45 -10.85 7.96 -1.04
N HIS A 46 -12.04 7.44 -1.31
CA HIS A 46 -12.30 6.03 -1.11
C HIS A 46 -11.29 5.19 -1.90
N THR A 47 -10.76 4.16 -1.25
CA THR A 47 -9.75 3.32 -1.87
C THR A 47 -10.19 1.86 -1.80
N VAL A 48 -10.01 1.14 -2.89
CA VAL A 48 -10.30 -0.30 -2.99
C VAL A 48 -9.01 -1.03 -3.37
N PHE A 49 -8.65 -2.04 -2.61
CA PHE A 49 -7.56 -2.96 -2.94
C PHE A 49 -8.13 -4.25 -3.53
N PHE A 50 -7.70 -4.61 -4.73
CA PHE A 50 -8.19 -5.81 -5.41
C PHE A 50 -7.24 -6.32 -6.50
N THR A 51 -7.37 -7.60 -6.85
CA THR A 51 -6.53 -8.24 -7.89
C THR A 51 -6.90 -7.84 -9.31
N ASN A 52 -8.18 -7.61 -9.60
CA ASN A 52 -8.68 -7.37 -10.95
C ASN A 52 -8.99 -5.89 -11.17
N LEU A 53 -7.95 -5.14 -11.55
CA LEU A 53 -8.02 -3.70 -11.79
C LEU A 53 -9.12 -3.33 -12.80
N GLY A 54 -9.22 -4.05 -13.90
CA GLY A 54 -10.21 -3.75 -14.96
C GLY A 54 -11.65 -3.92 -14.47
N MET A 55 -11.97 -5.03 -13.81
CA MET A 55 -13.31 -5.28 -13.30
C MET A 55 -13.71 -4.25 -12.23
N VAL A 56 -12.82 -3.95 -11.30
CA VAL A 56 -13.11 -2.97 -10.24
C VAL A 56 -13.20 -1.57 -10.83
N GLY A 57 -12.25 -1.16 -11.65
CA GLY A 57 -12.22 0.19 -12.24
C GLY A 57 -13.44 0.51 -13.11
N MET A 58 -14.03 -0.51 -13.76
CA MET A 58 -15.28 -0.32 -14.52
C MET A 58 -16.54 -0.20 -13.65
N ASN A 59 -16.46 -0.61 -12.38
CA ASN A 59 -17.61 -0.67 -11.48
C ASN A 59 -17.55 0.33 -10.32
N VAL A 60 -16.56 1.23 -10.30
CA VAL A 60 -16.43 2.29 -9.28
C VAL A 60 -16.43 3.66 -9.95
N GLY A 61 -16.77 4.71 -9.16
CA GLY A 61 -16.69 6.09 -9.63
C GLY A 61 -15.26 6.55 -9.89
N LEU A 62 -15.10 7.64 -10.63
CA LEU A 62 -13.78 8.22 -10.95
C LEU A 62 -13.09 8.83 -9.72
N ASP A 63 -13.82 9.04 -8.65
CA ASP A 63 -13.36 9.51 -7.35
C ASP A 63 -12.83 8.39 -6.44
N VAL A 64 -12.95 7.13 -6.87
CA VAL A 64 -12.46 5.95 -6.15
C VAL A 64 -11.08 5.56 -6.66
N ARG A 65 -10.11 5.50 -5.74
CA ARG A 65 -8.78 4.98 -6.03
C ARG A 65 -8.78 3.46 -6.02
N VAL A 66 -8.31 2.85 -7.09
CA VAL A 66 -8.12 1.39 -7.15
C VAL A 66 -6.65 1.06 -7.02
N ILE A 67 -6.31 0.25 -6.02
CA ILE A 67 -4.96 -0.30 -5.82
C ILE A 67 -4.98 -1.75 -6.28
N ASP A 68 -4.22 -2.05 -7.32
CA ASP A 68 -4.11 -3.42 -7.81
C ASP A 68 -2.97 -4.19 -7.12
N GLN A 69 -3.25 -5.44 -6.81
CA GLN A 69 -2.35 -6.35 -6.11
C GLN A 69 -1.21 -6.86 -7.00
N ILE A 70 -1.45 -6.91 -8.30
CA ILE A 70 -0.53 -7.54 -9.26
C ILE A 70 0.42 -6.56 -9.94
N GLY A 71 0.30 -5.26 -9.63
CA GLY A 71 1.25 -4.23 -10.08
C GLY A 71 1.09 -3.78 -11.52
N LEU A 72 -0.14 -3.75 -12.06
CA LEU A 72 -0.41 -3.16 -13.36
C LEU A 72 -0.41 -1.63 -13.32
N ALA A 73 -0.88 -1.05 -12.20
CA ALA A 73 -0.97 0.39 -12.01
C ALA A 73 -0.38 0.87 -10.67
N ASN A 74 -0.24 0.00 -9.67
CA ASN A 74 0.31 0.36 -8.37
C ASN A 74 1.85 0.25 -8.37
N PRO A 75 2.61 1.36 -8.18
CA PRO A 75 4.07 1.34 -8.18
C PRO A 75 4.69 0.42 -7.13
N LEU A 76 4.09 0.32 -5.94
CA LEU A 76 4.59 -0.55 -4.88
C LEU A 76 4.44 -2.02 -5.29
N ALA A 77 3.25 -2.43 -5.77
CA ALA A 77 3.02 -3.77 -6.27
C ALA A 77 3.89 -4.09 -7.51
N GLN A 78 4.10 -3.12 -8.38
CA GLN A 78 4.94 -3.26 -9.57
C GLN A 78 6.39 -3.63 -9.23
N HIS A 79 6.90 -3.13 -8.11
CA HIS A 79 8.26 -3.38 -7.64
C HIS A 79 8.36 -4.53 -6.64
N THR A 80 7.30 -5.26 -6.30
CA THR A 80 7.43 -6.45 -5.46
C THR A 80 8.13 -7.60 -6.21
N GLU A 81 8.76 -8.47 -5.45
CA GLU A 81 9.37 -9.69 -6.00
C GLU A 81 8.36 -10.55 -6.77
N ARG A 82 8.87 -11.21 -7.79
CA ARG A 82 8.07 -12.10 -8.63
C ARG A 82 7.78 -13.44 -7.94
N LEU A 83 6.59 -13.94 -8.16
CA LEU A 83 6.24 -15.32 -7.81
C LEU A 83 6.98 -16.29 -8.74
N LYS A 84 7.63 -17.32 -8.16
CA LYS A 84 8.40 -18.32 -8.93
C LYS A 84 7.61 -18.99 -10.06
N HIS A 85 6.33 -19.20 -9.86
CA HIS A 85 5.42 -19.83 -10.80
C HIS A 85 4.27 -18.90 -11.24
N GLY A 86 4.49 -17.60 -11.13
CA GLY A 86 3.51 -16.60 -11.55
C GLY A 86 3.34 -16.58 -13.07
N ARG A 87 2.11 -16.37 -13.53
CA ARG A 87 1.83 -16.15 -14.95
C ARG A 87 2.40 -14.79 -15.38
N ILE A 88 2.83 -14.68 -16.62
CA ILE A 88 3.28 -13.39 -17.19
C ILE A 88 2.21 -12.33 -16.95
N GLY A 89 2.60 -11.19 -16.37
CA GLY A 89 1.69 -10.10 -16.00
C GLY A 89 0.87 -10.34 -14.72
N HIS A 90 0.97 -11.52 -14.11
CA HIS A 90 0.30 -11.90 -12.86
C HIS A 90 1.32 -12.59 -11.93
N ASP A 91 2.56 -12.19 -12.03
CA ASP A 91 3.68 -12.77 -11.30
C ASP A 91 4.06 -11.99 -10.03
N LYS A 92 3.22 -11.05 -9.63
CA LYS A 92 3.38 -10.27 -8.40
C LYS A 92 2.16 -10.41 -7.51
N ASN A 93 2.38 -10.25 -6.22
CA ASN A 93 1.33 -10.32 -5.22
C ASN A 93 1.71 -9.43 -4.03
N LEU A 94 1.22 -8.21 -4.04
CA LEU A 94 1.38 -7.29 -2.92
C LEU A 94 0.47 -7.72 -1.77
N PHE A 95 1.03 -7.83 -0.57
CA PHE A 95 0.21 -8.12 0.62
C PHE A 95 -0.53 -6.86 1.11
N PRO A 96 -1.73 -7.03 1.69
CA PRO A 96 -2.52 -5.90 2.21
C PRO A 96 -1.78 -5.08 3.28
N ASP A 97 -0.90 -5.71 4.04
CA ASP A 97 -0.06 -5.05 5.05
C ASP A 97 0.74 -3.89 4.46
N TRP A 98 1.36 -4.09 3.31
CA TRP A 98 2.08 -3.06 2.59
C TRP A 98 1.17 -1.93 2.12
N VAL A 99 -0.06 -2.25 1.70
CA VAL A 99 -1.03 -1.25 1.27
C VAL A 99 -1.43 -0.36 2.45
N ILE A 100 -1.75 -0.97 3.60
CA ILE A 100 -2.08 -0.25 4.82
C ILE A 100 -0.90 0.61 5.28
N ALA A 101 0.31 0.07 5.24
CA ALA A 101 1.52 0.79 5.61
C ALA A 101 1.77 2.03 4.73
N ASP A 102 1.53 1.92 3.43
CA ASP A 102 1.80 2.95 2.42
C ASP A 102 0.74 4.07 2.40
N GLY A 103 -0.41 3.88 3.04
CA GLY A 103 -1.52 4.82 3.00
C GLY A 103 -1.81 5.53 4.33
N PRO A 104 -2.78 6.44 4.32
CA PRO A 104 -3.16 7.23 5.49
C PRO A 104 -4.14 6.52 6.43
N TRP A 105 -4.13 5.19 6.46
CA TRP A 105 -5.07 4.39 7.25
C TRP A 105 -4.53 4.04 8.63
N VAL A 106 -5.45 3.63 9.51
CA VAL A 106 -5.09 3.08 10.83
C VAL A 106 -4.24 1.82 10.63
N LYS A 107 -3.18 1.69 11.43
CA LYS A 107 -2.16 0.63 11.29
C LYS A 107 -2.10 -0.33 12.48
N VAL A 108 -3.02 -0.17 13.42
CA VAL A 108 -3.06 -0.94 14.67
C VAL A 108 -4.47 -1.44 14.95
N TYR A 109 -4.58 -2.47 15.78
CA TYR A 109 -5.89 -2.92 16.26
C TYR A 109 -6.56 -1.89 17.15
N PRO A 110 -7.91 -1.84 17.12
CA PRO A 110 -8.86 -2.61 16.29
C PRO A 110 -9.13 -2.01 14.90
N GLY A 111 -8.34 -1.05 14.42
CA GLY A 111 -8.58 -0.37 13.15
C GLY A 111 -8.21 -1.17 11.91
N ILE A 112 -7.45 -2.27 12.05
CA ILE A 112 -7.17 -3.21 10.96
C ILE A 112 -7.95 -4.51 11.17
N PRO A 113 -8.32 -5.25 10.08
CA PRO A 113 -8.97 -6.54 10.18
C PRO A 113 -8.16 -7.56 10.99
N GLY A 114 -8.82 -8.38 11.82
CA GLY A 114 -8.17 -9.31 12.74
C GLY A 114 -7.39 -10.45 12.07
N TYR A 115 -7.59 -10.71 10.78
CA TYR A 115 -6.80 -11.68 10.01
C TYR A 115 -5.45 -11.12 9.50
N LEU A 116 -5.23 -9.80 9.63
CA LEU A 116 -3.95 -9.19 9.29
C LEU A 116 -3.01 -9.20 10.49
N ASP A 117 -1.72 -9.25 10.21
CA ASP A 117 -0.69 -9.17 11.22
C ASP A 117 -0.25 -7.72 11.44
N ALA A 118 -0.60 -7.14 12.60
CA ALA A 118 -0.21 -5.77 12.94
C ALA A 118 1.32 -5.59 12.99
N GLN A 119 2.07 -6.65 13.34
CA GLN A 119 3.52 -6.63 13.31
C GLN A 119 4.03 -6.48 11.87
N TRP A 120 3.45 -7.20 10.91
CA TRP A 120 3.81 -7.04 9.51
C TRP A 120 3.50 -5.64 8.98
N VAL A 121 2.37 -5.05 9.41
CA VAL A 121 2.06 -3.65 9.05
C VAL A 121 3.11 -2.69 9.61
N ALA A 122 3.51 -2.85 10.88
CA ALA A 122 4.55 -2.03 11.50
C ALA A 122 5.91 -2.20 10.81
N GLU A 123 6.27 -3.43 10.47
CA GLU A 123 7.47 -3.75 9.71
C GLU A 123 7.43 -3.13 8.30
N ALA A 124 6.28 -3.18 7.62
CA ALA A 124 6.11 -2.57 6.30
C ALA A 124 6.23 -1.04 6.36
N VAL A 125 5.69 -0.39 7.40
CA VAL A 125 5.88 1.05 7.62
C VAL A 125 7.36 1.40 7.72
N SER A 126 8.12 0.61 8.47
CA SER A 126 9.57 0.80 8.62
C SER A 126 10.33 0.48 7.33
N ALA A 127 9.95 -0.60 6.63
CA ALA A 127 10.56 -1.01 5.37
C ALA A 127 10.34 -0.01 4.21
N LEU A 128 9.22 0.72 4.20
CA LEU A 128 9.00 1.83 3.28
C LEU A 128 10.01 2.98 3.46
N GLN A 129 10.75 3.02 4.58
CA GLN A 129 11.82 3.98 4.82
C GLN A 129 13.18 3.52 4.27
N CYS A 130 13.31 2.29 3.78
CA CYS A 130 14.52 1.82 3.11
C CYS A 130 14.92 2.77 1.99
N PRO A 131 16.20 3.20 1.90
CA PRO A 131 16.63 4.25 0.97
C PRO A 131 16.24 3.95 -0.48
N ASP A 132 16.49 2.74 -0.95
CA ASP A 132 16.20 2.36 -2.33
C ASP A 132 14.68 2.26 -2.60
N THR A 133 13.90 1.73 -1.65
CA THR A 133 12.43 1.71 -1.73
C THR A 133 11.87 3.12 -1.84
N ARG A 134 12.34 4.03 -0.99
CA ARG A 134 11.94 5.45 -1.04
C ARG A 134 12.32 6.10 -2.36
N ALA A 135 13.53 5.85 -2.86
CA ALA A 135 14.01 6.42 -4.12
C ALA A 135 13.12 5.97 -5.30
N VAL A 136 12.84 4.67 -5.39
CA VAL A 136 11.97 4.10 -6.42
C VAL A 136 10.56 4.68 -6.33
N LEU A 137 9.94 4.69 -5.16
CA LEU A 137 8.59 5.24 -5.00
C LEU A 137 8.55 6.75 -5.28
N ALA A 138 9.56 7.50 -4.86
CA ALA A 138 9.66 8.92 -5.15
C ALA A 138 9.85 9.21 -6.64
N SER A 139 10.52 8.33 -7.39
CA SER A 139 10.73 8.50 -8.83
C SER A 139 9.42 8.57 -9.62
N VAL A 140 8.39 7.87 -9.15
CA VAL A 140 7.07 7.79 -9.83
C VAL A 140 5.97 8.61 -9.18
N ARG A 141 6.11 8.97 -7.90
CA ARG A 141 5.05 9.65 -7.13
C ARG A 141 5.25 11.16 -6.97
N ALA A 142 6.50 11.59 -6.94
CA ALA A 142 6.78 13.00 -6.72
C ALA A 142 6.59 13.83 -8.01
N PRO A 143 6.27 15.12 -7.89
CA PRO A 143 6.10 16.00 -9.04
C PRO A 143 7.30 15.95 -9.98
N MET A 144 7.03 15.88 -11.30
CA MET A 144 8.08 15.85 -12.31
C MET A 144 8.68 17.26 -12.49
N THR A 145 9.91 17.42 -12.03
CA THR A 145 10.73 18.62 -12.26
C THR A 145 11.85 18.29 -13.26
N PRO A 146 12.51 19.27 -13.89
CA PRO A 146 13.67 19.00 -14.76
C PRO A 146 14.78 18.21 -14.06
N HIS A 147 15.07 18.54 -12.81
CA HIS A 147 16.04 17.80 -11.99
C HIS A 147 15.60 16.34 -11.78
N ARG A 148 14.32 16.12 -11.43
CA ARG A 148 13.78 14.77 -11.25
C ARG A 148 13.77 13.96 -12.54
N PHE A 149 13.40 14.59 -13.65
CA PHE A 149 13.47 13.94 -14.97
C PHE A 149 14.88 13.43 -15.27
N LEU A 150 15.90 14.28 -15.10
CA LEU A 150 17.28 13.88 -15.31
C LEU A 150 17.72 12.78 -14.33
N SER A 151 17.39 12.90 -13.06
CA SER A 151 17.66 11.88 -12.04
C SER A 151 17.02 10.52 -12.39
N ASN A 152 15.75 10.52 -12.79
CA ASN A 152 15.05 9.31 -13.20
C ASN A 152 15.69 8.67 -14.44
N ALA A 153 16.11 9.49 -15.42
CA ALA A 153 16.79 9.00 -16.62
C ALA A 153 18.13 8.31 -16.25
N LEU A 154 18.92 8.92 -15.38
CA LEU A 154 20.21 8.38 -14.95
C LEU A 154 20.09 7.09 -14.11
N HIS A 155 19.03 6.97 -13.30
CA HIS A 155 18.81 5.82 -12.43
C HIS A 155 17.81 4.79 -13.00
N SER A 156 17.38 4.95 -14.25
CA SER A 156 16.32 4.14 -14.85
C SER A 156 16.58 2.63 -14.77
N PHE A 157 17.81 2.17 -15.03
CA PHE A 157 18.16 0.75 -14.94
C PHE A 157 18.09 0.23 -13.50
N GLN A 158 18.59 1.01 -12.54
CA GLN A 158 18.52 0.67 -11.12
C GLN A 158 17.06 0.55 -10.66
N PHE A 159 16.22 1.55 -10.96
CA PHE A 159 14.82 1.54 -10.58
C PHE A 159 14.03 0.42 -11.26
N THR A 160 14.28 0.16 -12.53
CA THR A 160 13.62 -0.93 -13.24
C THR A 160 14.00 -2.31 -12.69
N GLY A 161 15.24 -2.49 -12.26
CA GLY A 161 15.74 -3.75 -11.69
C GLY A 161 15.39 -3.96 -10.22
N TYR A 162 15.09 -2.90 -9.48
CA TYR A 162 14.85 -2.99 -8.04
C TYR A 162 13.58 -3.78 -7.70
N ARG A 163 13.67 -4.64 -6.70
CA ARG A 163 12.55 -5.44 -6.19
C ARG A 163 12.49 -5.33 -4.67
N ILE A 164 11.30 -5.09 -4.17
CA ILE A 164 10.96 -5.02 -2.75
C ILE A 164 10.59 -6.43 -2.31
N ASP A 165 11.17 -6.92 -1.23
CA ASP A 165 10.78 -8.20 -0.67
C ASP A 165 9.30 -8.16 -0.24
N ARG A 166 8.57 -9.23 -0.52
CA ARG A 166 7.15 -9.30 -0.16
C ARG A 166 6.95 -9.39 1.36
N VAL A 167 7.90 -9.97 2.07
CA VAL A 167 7.90 -10.05 3.52
C VAL A 167 8.62 -8.84 4.10
N PRO A 168 7.93 -7.95 4.83
CA PRO A 168 8.51 -6.67 5.29
C PRO A 168 9.78 -6.85 6.13
N ARG A 169 9.84 -7.88 6.98
CA ARG A 169 11.00 -8.19 7.81
C ARG A 169 12.26 -8.48 6.99
N TYR A 170 12.13 -9.17 5.86
CA TYR A 170 13.28 -9.44 4.98
C TYR A 170 13.74 -8.19 4.24
N GLU A 171 12.81 -7.32 3.90
CA GLU A 171 13.14 -6.01 3.35
C GLU A 171 13.94 -5.17 4.35
N LEU A 172 13.50 -5.13 5.62
CA LEU A 172 14.25 -4.45 6.69
C LEU A 172 15.66 -5.01 6.86
N ALA A 173 15.79 -6.34 6.90
CA ALA A 173 17.10 -6.99 6.99
C ALA A 173 18.00 -6.64 5.81
N ARG A 174 17.45 -6.58 4.60
CA ARG A 174 18.18 -6.24 3.38
C ARG A 174 18.72 -4.81 3.39
N CYS A 175 17.97 -3.86 3.94
CA CYS A 175 18.41 -2.46 4.01
C CYS A 175 19.05 -2.06 5.35
N GLY A 176 19.21 -3.00 6.28
CA GLY A 176 19.88 -2.76 7.56
C GLY A 176 19.09 -1.90 8.55
N LEU A 177 17.77 -1.81 8.41
CA LEU A 177 16.92 -1.11 9.36
C LEU A 177 16.49 -2.04 10.51
N PRO A 178 16.31 -1.48 11.73
CA PRO A 178 15.85 -2.27 12.87
C PRO A 178 14.40 -2.73 12.67
N VAL A 179 14.09 -3.91 13.19
CA VAL A 179 12.71 -4.39 13.28
C VAL A 179 12.00 -3.57 14.36
N PRO A 180 10.79 -3.04 14.09
CA PRO A 180 10.02 -2.30 15.10
C PRO A 180 9.63 -3.18 16.29
N GLU A 181 9.31 -2.54 17.41
CA GLU A 181 8.79 -3.22 18.57
C GLU A 181 7.52 -4.03 18.24
N GLU A 182 7.25 -5.04 19.05
CA GLU A 182 6.11 -5.94 18.84
C GLU A 182 4.80 -5.16 18.84
N ALA A 183 3.99 -5.36 17.81
CA ALA A 183 2.68 -4.74 17.68
C ALA A 183 1.67 -5.40 18.66
N PRO A 184 0.62 -4.68 19.09
CA PRO A 184 -0.40 -5.25 19.97
C PRO A 184 -1.10 -6.46 19.32
N PRO A 185 -1.52 -7.45 20.11
CA PRO A 185 -2.27 -8.59 19.60
C PRO A 185 -3.64 -8.16 19.04
N PRO A 186 -4.25 -8.99 18.18
CA PRO A 186 -5.60 -8.74 17.71
C PRO A 186 -6.59 -8.66 18.87
N PRO A 187 -7.72 -7.94 18.72
CA PRO A 187 -8.78 -7.94 19.71
C PRO A 187 -9.30 -9.37 19.89
N ARG A 188 -9.60 -9.73 21.11
CA ARG A 188 -10.26 -11.02 21.41
C ARG A 188 -11.71 -10.90 20.93
N GLU A 189 -12.14 -11.82 20.07
CA GLU A 189 -13.55 -11.99 19.69
C GLU A 189 -14.39 -12.40 20.89
#